data_8e1389484bb6c36fca55b6eb18cfcda4
#
_entry.id   8e1389484bb6c36fca55b6eb18cfcda4
#
_cell.length_a   1.000
_cell.length_b   1.000
_cell.length_c   1.000
_cell.angle_alpha   90.00
_cell.angle_beta   90.00
_cell.angle_gamma   90.00
#
_symmetry.space_group_name_H-M   'P 1'
#
loop_
_entity.id
_entity.type
_entity.pdbx_description
1 polymer ?
#
loop_
_entity_poly.entity_id
_entity_poly.type
_entity_poly.pdbx_seq_one_letter_code
_entity_poly.pdbx_strand_id
1 'polypeptide(L)'
;PYIPLHSYIIEDMHAIGFLMRGEIIWNKGSNASPSTAWGTWLLANNPVLRDVHEYILVFCKETFSRRNPNKRKSTIAKEEFLEFTKSVWTFPAERAGKVGHPAPFPVELPYRAIQLYTFEGEVVLDPFAGAGTTCIAALKTKRKYVAYEINKHYCELAERRIEEFLQEQITLTSFCEPV
;
A
#
# COMPACT_ATOMS: atom_id res chain seq x y z
N PRO A 1 10.18 -25.52 -2.54
CA PRO A 1 11.15 -24.59 -3.10
C PRO A 1 10.65 -23.14 -2.98
N TYR A 2 11.54 -22.18 -2.75
CA TYR A 2 11.23 -20.77 -2.76
C TYR A 2 10.92 -20.32 -4.19
N ILE A 3 9.82 -19.56 -4.37
CA ILE A 3 9.43 -19.01 -5.67
C ILE A 3 9.64 -17.50 -5.61
N PRO A 4 10.59 -16.91 -6.37
CA PRO A 4 10.86 -15.49 -6.37
C PRO A 4 9.84 -14.73 -7.23
N LEU A 5 8.59 -14.66 -6.75
CA LEU A 5 7.45 -14.10 -7.50
C LEU A 5 7.72 -12.66 -7.99
N HIS A 6 8.38 -11.85 -7.17
CA HIS A 6 8.75 -10.48 -7.53
C HIS A 6 9.61 -10.42 -8.79
N SER A 7 10.55 -11.36 -8.96
CA SER A 7 11.42 -11.42 -10.15
C SER A 7 10.62 -11.74 -11.42
N TYR A 8 9.68 -12.68 -11.34
CA TYR A 8 8.82 -13.00 -12.49
C TYR A 8 7.92 -11.83 -12.87
N ILE A 9 7.36 -11.11 -11.89
CA ILE A 9 6.57 -9.91 -12.16
C ILE A 9 7.44 -8.83 -12.83
N ILE A 10 8.70 -8.67 -12.42
CA ILE A 10 9.61 -7.70 -13.06
C ILE A 10 9.85 -8.07 -14.52
N GLU A 11 10.12 -9.34 -14.82
CA GLU A 11 10.32 -9.83 -16.19
C GLU A 11 9.07 -9.61 -17.04
N ASP A 12 7.89 -9.98 -16.55
CA ASP A 12 6.61 -9.80 -17.25
C ASP A 12 6.31 -8.32 -17.51
N MET A 13 6.52 -7.46 -16.52
CA MET A 13 6.29 -6.01 -16.66
C MET A 13 7.23 -5.39 -17.69
N HIS A 14 8.49 -5.81 -17.74
CA HIS A 14 9.43 -5.38 -18.79
C HIS A 14 9.01 -5.89 -20.17
N ALA A 15 8.59 -7.16 -20.27
CA ALA A 15 8.16 -7.76 -21.53
C ALA A 15 6.96 -7.02 -22.18
N ILE A 16 6.05 -6.50 -21.36
CA ILE A 16 4.91 -5.70 -21.83
C ILE A 16 5.20 -4.20 -21.94
N GLY A 17 6.46 -3.79 -21.74
CA GLY A 17 6.96 -2.44 -22.03
C GLY A 17 6.91 -1.44 -20.88
N PHE A 18 6.74 -1.87 -19.63
CA PHE A 18 6.86 -0.98 -18.49
C PHE A 18 8.32 -0.72 -18.12
N LEU A 19 8.60 0.47 -17.60
CA LEU A 19 9.90 0.88 -17.10
C LEU A 19 9.92 0.72 -15.59
N MET A 20 10.80 -0.11 -15.06
CA MET A 20 10.97 -0.24 -13.61
C MET A 20 11.61 1.01 -13.03
N ARG A 21 10.94 1.67 -12.10
CA ARG A 21 11.46 2.84 -11.38
C ARG A 21 12.31 2.44 -10.17
N GLY A 22 11.90 1.39 -9.49
CA GLY A 22 12.59 0.89 -8.32
C GLY A 22 11.78 -0.15 -7.56
N GLU A 23 12.36 -0.60 -6.49
CA GLU A 23 11.82 -1.61 -5.58
C GLU A 23 11.85 -1.05 -4.16
N ILE A 24 10.79 -1.30 -3.41
CA ILE A 24 10.70 -0.95 -2.01
C ILE A 24 10.46 -2.25 -1.23
N ILE A 25 11.21 -2.43 -0.17
CA ILE A 25 11.03 -3.54 0.77
C ILE A 25 10.16 -3.02 1.92
N TRP A 26 8.94 -3.53 2.02
CA TRP A 26 8.11 -3.27 3.19
C TRP A 26 8.46 -4.28 4.28
N ASN A 27 9.23 -3.85 5.26
CA ASN A 27 9.57 -4.60 6.46
C ASN A 27 8.40 -4.49 7.45
N LYS A 28 7.73 -5.61 7.70
CA LYS A 28 6.57 -5.71 8.63
C LYS A 28 6.97 -5.66 10.11
N GLY A 29 8.27 -5.52 10.40
CA GLY A 29 8.79 -5.42 11.76
C GLY A 29 8.63 -6.71 12.56
N SER A 30 8.22 -6.59 13.82
CA SER A 30 8.15 -7.69 14.81
C SER A 30 7.00 -8.68 14.62
N ASN A 31 6.29 -8.67 13.49
CA ASN A 31 5.18 -9.59 13.25
C ASN A 31 5.61 -11.05 13.05
N ALA A 32 6.91 -11.32 12.97
CA ALA A 32 7.43 -12.68 13.05
C ALA A 32 7.35 -13.16 14.50
N SER A 33 6.41 -14.07 14.80
CA SER A 33 6.32 -14.72 16.12
C SER A 33 7.68 -15.24 16.56
N PRO A 34 8.11 -15.01 17.82
CA PRO A 34 9.33 -15.58 18.36
C PRO A 34 9.14 -17.08 18.60
N SER A 35 9.30 -17.87 17.53
CA SER A 35 9.13 -19.33 17.59
C SER A 35 10.40 -20.02 17.11
N THR A 36 10.85 -21.02 17.85
CA THR A 36 11.94 -21.93 17.48
C THR A 36 11.47 -23.09 16.59
N ALA A 37 10.15 -23.15 16.28
CA ALA A 37 9.56 -24.20 15.44
C ALA A 37 9.89 -24.05 13.94
N TRP A 38 10.57 -22.98 13.54
CA TRP A 38 10.96 -22.71 12.15
C TRP A 38 12.36 -23.31 11.85
N GLY A 39 12.37 -24.54 11.40
CA GLY A 39 13.60 -25.24 11.06
C GLY A 39 14.23 -25.93 12.27
N THR A 40 15.56 -26.06 12.27
CA THR A 40 16.32 -26.84 13.23
C THR A 40 17.15 -25.93 14.14
N TRP A 41 16.54 -25.45 15.23
CA TRP A 41 17.27 -24.67 16.23
C TRP A 41 18.38 -25.53 16.86
N LEU A 42 19.56 -24.97 17.05
CA LEU A 42 20.82 -25.61 17.51
C LEU A 42 21.42 -26.66 16.52
N LEU A 43 20.82 -26.91 15.40
CA LEU A 43 21.32 -27.81 14.38
C LEU A 43 21.31 -27.09 13.01
N ALA A 44 22.43 -27.02 12.34
CA ALA A 44 22.56 -26.31 11.05
C ALA A 44 22.09 -27.13 9.83
N ASN A 45 21.30 -28.19 10.03
CA ASN A 45 20.86 -29.06 8.94
C ASN A 45 19.77 -28.47 8.06
N ASN A 46 18.84 -27.71 8.64
CA ASN A 46 17.71 -27.18 7.88
C ASN A 46 17.10 -25.91 8.53
N PRO A 47 17.86 -24.81 8.65
CA PRO A 47 17.28 -23.54 9.10
C PRO A 47 16.33 -23.00 8.03
N VAL A 48 15.15 -22.52 8.44
CA VAL A 48 14.14 -21.93 7.56
C VAL A 48 14.10 -20.42 7.74
N LEU A 49 14.21 -19.67 6.66
CA LEU A 49 14.04 -18.22 6.66
C LEU A 49 12.55 -17.88 6.72
N ARG A 50 12.20 -16.93 7.56
CA ARG A 50 10.82 -16.45 7.70
C ARG A 50 10.64 -15.15 6.94
N ASP A 51 9.63 -15.08 6.08
CA ASP A 51 9.32 -13.88 5.34
C ASP A 51 8.68 -12.84 6.27
N VAL A 52 9.45 -11.81 6.59
CA VAL A 52 9.02 -10.68 7.42
C VAL A 52 8.85 -9.39 6.61
N HIS A 53 8.94 -9.49 5.30
CA HIS A 53 8.82 -8.36 4.38
C HIS A 53 7.98 -8.71 3.15
N GLU A 54 7.59 -7.69 2.41
CA GLU A 54 7.01 -7.78 1.07
C GLU A 54 7.71 -6.81 0.13
N TYR A 55 7.71 -7.16 -1.17
CA TYR A 55 8.23 -6.31 -2.23
C TYR A 55 7.13 -5.42 -2.79
N ILE A 56 7.41 -4.14 -2.93
CA ILE A 56 6.58 -3.17 -3.64
C ILE A 56 7.35 -2.75 -4.88
N LEU A 57 6.88 -3.19 -6.03
CA LEU A 57 7.53 -2.93 -7.31
C LEU A 57 6.92 -1.68 -7.96
N VAL A 58 7.75 -0.72 -8.30
CA VAL A 58 7.30 0.56 -8.85
C VAL A 58 7.66 0.64 -10.32
N PHE A 59 6.63 0.78 -11.16
CA PHE A 59 6.79 0.87 -12.61
C PHE A 59 6.21 2.17 -13.16
N CYS A 60 6.74 2.59 -14.30
CA CYS A 60 6.21 3.68 -15.12
C CYS A 60 5.81 3.13 -16.47
N LYS A 61 4.71 3.62 -17.05
CA LYS A 61 4.26 3.18 -18.37
C LYS A 61 5.13 3.95 -19.37
N GLU A 62 5.52 4.75 -19.81
CA GLU A 62 6.24 5.32 -20.97
C GLU A 62 7.47 6.13 -20.55
N THR A 63 7.41 6.82 -19.43
CA THR A 63 8.47 7.74 -19.01
C THR A 63 8.58 7.82 -17.49
N PHE A 64 9.79 8.07 -17.00
CA PHE A 64 10.04 8.30 -15.58
C PHE A 64 9.53 9.67 -15.10
N SER A 65 9.44 10.66 -16.01
CA SER A 65 9.01 12.01 -15.66
C SER A 65 7.55 12.24 -16.01
N ARG A 66 6.76 12.72 -15.04
CA ARG A 66 5.38 13.15 -15.27
C ARG A 66 5.34 14.65 -15.53
N ARG A 67 4.86 15.04 -16.69
CA ARG A 67 4.60 16.44 -17.00
C ARG A 67 3.46 16.98 -16.12
N ASN A 68 3.58 18.21 -15.67
CA ASN A 68 2.55 18.90 -14.90
C ASN A 68 2.15 20.24 -15.56
N PRO A 69 1.60 20.23 -16.78
CA PRO A 69 1.29 21.45 -17.52
C PRO A 69 0.22 22.30 -16.81
N ASN A 70 -0.68 21.66 -16.08
CA ASN A 70 -1.79 22.31 -15.38
C ASN A 70 -1.40 22.75 -13.95
N LYS A 71 -0.13 22.69 -13.56
CA LYS A 71 0.37 23.03 -12.22
C LYS A 71 -0.43 22.35 -11.09
N ARG A 72 -0.80 21.08 -11.26
CA ARG A 72 -1.52 20.31 -10.24
C ARG A 72 -0.71 20.27 -8.96
N LYS A 73 -1.40 20.29 -7.84
CA LYS A 73 -0.79 20.39 -6.52
C LYS A 73 -0.28 19.03 -6.04
N SER A 74 0.94 19.00 -5.53
CA SER A 74 1.44 17.91 -4.69
C SER A 74 1.11 18.21 -3.23
N THR A 75 0.68 17.21 -2.49
CA THR A 75 0.27 17.35 -1.07
C THR A 75 1.23 16.72 -0.09
N ILE A 76 2.30 16.10 -0.59
CA ILE A 76 3.33 15.47 0.25
C ILE A 76 4.13 16.54 1.00
N ALA A 77 4.32 16.38 2.31
CA ALA A 77 5.21 17.21 3.10
C ALA A 77 6.68 16.87 2.83
N LYS A 78 7.59 17.78 3.16
CA LYS A 78 9.03 17.57 2.97
C LYS A 78 9.54 16.38 3.77
N GLU A 79 9.11 16.26 5.00
CA GLU A 79 9.49 15.19 5.93
C GLU A 79 8.98 13.83 5.42
N GLU A 80 7.74 13.79 4.93
CA GLU A 80 7.16 12.62 4.28
C GLU A 80 7.95 12.21 3.03
N PHE A 81 8.29 13.18 2.18
CA PHE A 81 9.07 12.91 0.97
C PHE A 81 10.43 12.28 1.30
N LEU A 82 11.15 12.83 2.28
CA LEU A 82 12.45 12.31 2.72
C LEU A 82 12.34 10.90 3.31
N GLU A 83 11.23 10.56 3.96
CA GLU A 83 10.99 9.24 4.52
C GLU A 83 10.50 8.26 3.47
N PHE A 84 9.52 8.66 2.63
CA PHE A 84 8.86 7.78 1.69
C PHE A 84 9.72 7.44 0.46
N THR A 85 10.75 8.23 0.16
CA THR A 85 11.71 7.94 -0.93
C THR A 85 12.80 6.95 -0.52
N LYS A 86 12.84 6.48 0.73
CA LYS A 86 13.71 5.37 1.14
C LYS A 86 13.21 4.06 0.54
N SER A 87 14.15 3.19 0.16
CA SER A 87 13.83 1.88 -0.42
C SER A 87 13.43 0.82 0.62
N VAL A 88 13.46 1.13 1.92
CA VAL A 88 12.98 0.26 2.98
C VAL A 88 11.96 1.03 3.81
N TRP A 89 10.73 0.50 3.87
CA TRP A 89 9.67 1.02 4.71
C TRP A 89 9.45 0.08 5.89
N THR A 90 9.47 0.60 7.11
CA THR A 90 9.26 -0.21 8.31
C THR A 90 8.03 0.28 9.05
N PHE A 91 6.95 -0.50 8.98
CA PHE A 91 5.74 -0.33 9.75
C PHE A 91 4.97 -1.66 9.84
N PRO A 92 4.20 -1.89 10.92
CA PRO A 92 3.53 -3.16 11.14
C PRO A 92 2.45 -3.44 10.09
N ALA A 93 2.23 -4.74 9.82
CA ALA A 93 1.09 -5.19 9.03
C ALA A 93 -0.22 -4.98 9.81
N GLU A 94 -1.32 -4.82 9.08
CA GLU A 94 -2.65 -4.75 9.69
C GLU A 94 -3.10 -6.14 10.14
N ARG A 95 -3.89 -6.21 11.21
CA ARG A 95 -4.39 -7.49 11.73
C ARG A 95 -5.65 -7.91 10.98
N ALA A 96 -5.62 -9.12 10.42
CA ALA A 96 -6.75 -9.70 9.68
C ALA A 96 -8.08 -9.66 10.48
N GLY A 97 -8.03 -10.01 11.77
CA GLY A 97 -9.20 -10.00 12.65
C GLY A 97 -9.78 -8.61 12.93
N LYS A 98 -8.98 -7.54 12.76
CA LYS A 98 -9.47 -6.16 12.95
C LYS A 98 -10.22 -5.66 11.71
N VAL A 99 -9.81 -6.10 10.53
CA VAL A 99 -10.33 -5.59 9.25
C VAL A 99 -11.40 -6.51 8.68
N GLY A 100 -11.42 -7.80 9.05
CA GLY A 100 -12.34 -8.79 8.46
C GLY A 100 -11.91 -9.27 7.07
N HIS A 101 -10.65 -9.07 6.70
CA HIS A 101 -10.05 -9.53 5.45
C HIS A 101 -8.80 -10.38 5.74
N PRO A 102 -8.55 -11.49 5.02
CA PRO A 102 -7.48 -12.43 5.35
C PRO A 102 -6.08 -11.87 5.20
N ALA A 103 -5.87 -10.92 4.31
CA ALA A 103 -4.56 -10.33 4.01
C ALA A 103 -4.65 -8.80 3.88
N PRO A 104 -5.02 -8.07 4.96
CA PRO A 104 -5.09 -6.62 4.89
C PRO A 104 -3.70 -6.00 4.99
N PHE A 105 -3.46 -4.98 4.21
CA PHE A 105 -2.33 -4.08 4.43
C PHE A 105 -2.82 -2.77 5.09
N PRO A 106 -1.97 -2.09 5.86
CA PRO A 106 -2.35 -0.85 6.53
C PRO A 106 -2.53 0.29 5.52
N VAL A 107 -3.36 1.28 5.87
CA VAL A 107 -3.59 2.48 5.03
C VAL A 107 -2.29 3.22 4.71
N GLU A 108 -1.30 3.12 5.59
CA GLU A 108 0.02 3.72 5.41
C GLU A 108 0.71 3.30 4.10
N LEU A 109 0.56 2.05 3.67
CA LEU A 109 1.19 1.54 2.46
C LEU A 109 0.70 2.27 1.20
N PRO A 110 -0.61 2.24 0.84
CA PRO A 110 -1.11 2.99 -0.31
C PRO A 110 -1.03 4.51 -0.10
N TYR A 111 -1.11 5.03 1.13
CA TYR A 111 -0.93 6.45 1.43
C TYR A 111 0.43 6.96 0.92
N ARG A 112 1.52 6.28 1.27
CA ARG A 112 2.88 6.63 0.82
C ARG A 112 3.00 6.61 -0.70
N ALA A 113 2.52 5.55 -1.34
CA ALA A 113 2.56 5.42 -2.79
C ALA A 113 1.75 6.53 -3.50
N ILE A 114 0.54 6.82 -3.00
CA ILE A 114 -0.32 7.88 -3.54
C ILE A 114 0.34 9.25 -3.39
N GLN A 115 0.90 9.57 -2.24
CA GLN A 115 1.59 10.84 -2.01
C GLN A 115 2.81 11.03 -2.90
N LEU A 116 3.60 9.97 -3.13
CA LEU A 116 4.79 10.03 -3.97
C LEU A 116 4.47 10.16 -5.47
N TYR A 117 3.40 9.50 -5.94
CA TYR A 117 3.23 9.27 -7.38
C TYR A 117 1.99 9.91 -7.99
N THR A 118 1.19 10.66 -7.20
CA THR A 118 -0.01 11.33 -7.69
C THR A 118 -0.11 12.79 -7.25
N PHE A 119 -0.86 13.58 -8.03
CA PHE A 119 -1.27 14.92 -7.65
C PHE A 119 -2.67 14.91 -7.02
N GLU A 120 -3.01 15.96 -6.26
CA GLU A 120 -4.36 16.16 -5.71
C GLU A 120 -5.41 16.11 -6.82
N GLY A 121 -6.53 15.43 -6.57
CA GLY A 121 -7.64 15.28 -7.52
C GLY A 121 -7.45 14.21 -8.60
N GLU A 122 -6.28 13.56 -8.69
CA GLU A 122 -6.07 12.45 -9.63
C GLU A 122 -6.83 11.19 -9.21
N VAL A 123 -6.95 10.26 -10.14
CA VAL A 123 -7.62 8.96 -9.92
C VAL A 123 -6.59 7.90 -9.59
N VAL A 124 -6.85 7.19 -8.50
CA VAL A 124 -6.12 5.98 -8.08
C VAL A 124 -6.96 4.77 -8.50
N LEU A 125 -6.37 3.83 -9.21
CA LEU A 125 -7.00 2.57 -9.58
C LEU A 125 -6.47 1.45 -8.69
N ASP A 126 -7.38 0.68 -8.09
CA ASP A 126 -7.08 -0.57 -7.41
C ASP A 126 -7.92 -1.70 -8.01
N PRO A 127 -7.33 -2.60 -8.82
CA PRO A 127 -8.06 -3.69 -9.45
C PRO A 127 -8.37 -4.87 -8.51
N PHE A 128 -7.88 -4.83 -7.25
CA PHE A 128 -8.05 -5.89 -6.25
C PHE A 128 -8.31 -5.27 -4.86
N ALA A 129 -9.38 -4.48 -4.76
CA ALA A 129 -9.62 -3.56 -3.66
C ALA A 129 -9.77 -4.23 -2.28
N GLY A 130 -10.20 -5.51 -2.22
CA GLY A 130 -10.42 -6.21 -0.97
C GLY A 130 -11.32 -5.41 -0.02
N ALA A 131 -10.78 -5.06 1.14
CA ALA A 131 -11.50 -4.27 2.15
C ALA A 131 -11.43 -2.73 1.92
N GLY A 132 -11.06 -2.24 0.75
CA GLY A 132 -11.10 -0.82 0.37
C GLY A 132 -10.00 0.06 0.98
N THR A 133 -8.90 -0.52 1.42
CA THR A 133 -7.82 0.24 2.10
C THR A 133 -7.20 1.31 1.20
N THR A 134 -7.01 1.01 -0.09
CA THR A 134 -6.52 1.98 -1.09
C THR A 134 -7.52 3.12 -1.32
N CYS A 135 -8.83 2.83 -1.30
CA CYS A 135 -9.88 3.83 -1.44
C CYS A 135 -9.83 4.86 -0.30
N ILE A 136 -9.68 4.37 0.94
CA ILE A 136 -9.53 5.22 2.13
C ILE A 136 -8.27 6.09 2.03
N ALA A 137 -7.14 5.53 1.59
CA ALA A 137 -5.91 6.28 1.40
C ALA A 137 -6.05 7.36 0.30
N ALA A 138 -6.76 7.07 -0.78
CA ALA A 138 -7.05 8.03 -1.85
C ALA A 138 -7.90 9.19 -1.32
N LEU A 139 -8.98 8.92 -0.60
CA LEU A 139 -9.83 9.93 0.03
C LEU A 139 -9.04 10.78 1.04
N LYS A 140 -8.27 10.15 1.92
CA LYS A 140 -7.43 10.82 2.90
C LYS A 140 -6.45 11.82 2.27
N THR A 141 -6.01 11.54 1.06
CA THR A 141 -5.06 12.36 0.32
C THR A 141 -5.73 13.28 -0.71
N LYS A 142 -7.06 13.37 -0.72
CA LYS A 142 -7.86 14.14 -1.69
C LYS A 142 -7.68 13.68 -3.14
N ARG A 143 -7.52 12.39 -3.35
CA ARG A 143 -7.56 11.74 -4.67
C ARG A 143 -8.91 11.07 -4.85
N LYS A 144 -9.30 10.89 -6.11
CA LYS A 144 -10.42 10.04 -6.50
C LYS A 144 -9.94 8.59 -6.58
N TYR A 145 -10.84 7.64 -6.52
CA TYR A 145 -10.50 6.23 -6.72
C TYR A 145 -11.46 5.54 -7.69
N VAL A 146 -10.97 4.49 -8.31
CA VAL A 146 -11.73 3.46 -9.00
C VAL A 146 -11.22 2.13 -8.45
N ALA A 147 -12.12 1.26 -8.02
CA ALA A 147 -11.76 0.03 -7.36
C ALA A 147 -12.60 -1.13 -7.90
N TYR A 148 -11.99 -2.30 -8.03
CA TYR A 148 -12.66 -3.54 -8.43
C TYR A 148 -12.45 -4.61 -7.37
N GLU A 149 -13.52 -5.31 -7.04
CA GLU A 149 -13.52 -6.46 -6.15
C GLU A 149 -14.59 -7.45 -6.64
N ILE A 150 -14.23 -8.72 -6.76
CA ILE A 150 -15.17 -9.76 -7.26
C ILE A 150 -15.98 -10.40 -6.12
N ASN A 151 -15.49 -10.34 -4.89
CA ASN A 151 -16.16 -10.92 -3.75
C ASN A 151 -17.15 -9.92 -3.15
N LYS A 152 -18.45 -10.23 -3.28
CA LYS A 152 -19.52 -9.37 -2.78
C LYS A 152 -19.37 -9.00 -1.30
N HIS A 153 -18.94 -9.95 -0.45
CA HIS A 153 -18.73 -9.69 0.98
C HIS A 153 -17.64 -8.62 1.21
N TYR A 154 -16.56 -8.65 0.41
CA TYR A 154 -15.50 -7.64 0.52
C TYR A 154 -15.92 -6.30 -0.08
N CYS A 155 -16.77 -6.28 -1.12
CA CYS A 155 -17.38 -5.05 -1.60
C CYS A 155 -18.18 -4.36 -0.48
N GLU A 156 -19.08 -5.09 0.17
CA GLU A 156 -19.91 -4.59 1.27
C GLU A 156 -19.05 -4.13 2.47
N LEU A 157 -17.95 -4.84 2.75
CA LEU A 157 -16.99 -4.45 3.77
C LEU A 157 -16.27 -3.15 3.41
N ALA A 158 -15.82 -3.01 2.17
CA ALA A 158 -15.14 -1.84 1.67
C ALA A 158 -16.06 -0.60 1.71
N GLU A 159 -17.29 -0.73 1.23
CA GLU A 159 -18.30 0.34 1.25
C GLU A 159 -18.54 0.84 2.67
N ARG A 160 -18.80 -0.05 3.62
CA ARG A 160 -19.00 0.30 5.03
C ARG A 160 -17.79 1.04 5.61
N ARG A 161 -16.58 0.55 5.41
CA ARG A 161 -15.35 1.20 5.90
C ARG A 161 -15.12 2.57 5.30
N ILE A 162 -15.48 2.76 4.03
CA ILE A 162 -15.40 4.06 3.35
C ILE A 162 -16.43 5.02 3.94
N GLU A 163 -17.67 4.56 4.16
CA GLU A 163 -18.71 5.36 4.78
C GLU A 163 -18.33 5.81 6.19
N GLU A 164 -17.83 4.88 7.03
CA GLU A 164 -17.33 5.18 8.36
C GLU A 164 -16.24 6.27 8.32
N PHE A 165 -15.26 6.13 7.42
CA PHE A 165 -14.20 7.13 7.26
C PHE A 165 -14.76 8.50 6.85
N LEU A 166 -15.73 8.57 5.93
CA LEU A 166 -16.33 9.82 5.48
C LEU A 166 -17.15 10.50 6.62
N GLN A 167 -17.86 9.72 7.43
CA GLN A 167 -18.60 10.25 8.59
C GLN A 167 -17.64 10.82 9.65
N GLU A 168 -16.53 10.16 9.93
CA GLU A 168 -15.49 10.68 10.83
C GLU A 168 -14.94 12.03 10.34
N GLN A 169 -14.71 12.19 9.03
CA GLN A 169 -14.22 13.44 8.46
C GLN A 169 -15.25 14.59 8.59
N ILE A 170 -16.53 14.32 8.39
CA ILE A 170 -17.60 15.31 8.56
C ILE A 170 -17.68 15.75 10.02
N THR A 171 -17.63 14.82 10.95
CA THR A 171 -17.68 15.11 12.39
C THR A 171 -16.50 15.98 12.82
N LEU A 172 -15.27 15.66 12.37
CA LEU A 172 -14.08 16.45 12.69
C LEU A 172 -14.16 17.89 12.14
N THR A 173 -14.68 18.06 10.92
CA THR A 173 -14.84 19.41 10.34
C THR A 173 -15.89 20.24 11.06
N SER A 174 -16.96 19.64 11.56
CA SER A 174 -18.02 20.37 12.30
C SER A 174 -17.54 20.90 13.67
N PHE A 175 -16.50 20.32 14.27
CA PHE A 175 -15.88 20.81 15.51
C PHE A 175 -14.83 21.91 15.29
N CYS A 176 -14.40 22.16 14.06
CA CYS A 176 -13.36 23.14 13.72
C CYS A 176 -13.92 24.47 13.13
N GLU A 177 -15.23 24.69 13.05
CA GLU A 177 -15.77 25.99 12.70
C GLU A 177 -15.63 26.93 13.89
N PRO A 178 -14.88 28.05 13.74
CA PRO A 178 -14.79 29.06 14.78
C PRO A 178 -16.16 29.75 14.95
N VAL A 179 -16.62 29.87 16.20
CA VAL A 179 -17.76 30.67 16.62
C VAL A 179 -17.46 32.15 16.41
#